data_93c2fd5eb3f3ef219c1e12988656852b
#
_entry.id   93c2fd5eb3f3ef219c1e12988656852b
#
_cell.length_a   1.000
_cell.length_b   1.000
_cell.length_c   1.000
_cell.angle_alpha   90.00
_cell.angle_beta   90.00
_cell.angle_gamma   90.00
#
_symmetry.space_group_name_H-M   'P 1'
#
loop_
_entity.id
_entity.type
_entity.pdbx_description
1 polymer ?
#
loop_
_entity_poly.entity_id
_entity_poly.type
_entity_poly.pdbx_seq_one_letter_code
_entity_poly.pdbx_strand_id
1 'polypeptide(L)'
;MATEDHPDTPLTDYPRPSVAVDVAVLTVRDNTLCVVVVPSPRGRALPGTFLHPGERLADAAERALRIKASISGLSFHQIGMFDEPNRDDRGWVLSMAHGAAVAYEKLGTAVDLVEIRNGSPTSELAFDHNAMAALSVVDLRERYGSKVDPAHLLGSTFTLLELRRLYEVIYDKEIPKDTFRRHVAGALIGTGDSSTTGAGRPAELYRRNPDARLPESAAALFKS
;
A
#
# COMPACT_ATOMS: atom_id res chain seq x y z
N MET A 1 41.29 5.77 0.11
CA MET A 1 41.91 4.51 0.58
C MET A 1 40.72 3.66 1.05
N ALA A 2 40.41 2.56 0.36
CA ALA A 2 39.47 1.58 0.88
C ALA A 2 40.12 0.93 2.11
N THR A 3 39.51 1.03 3.26
CA THR A 3 39.87 0.25 4.44
C THR A 3 39.57 -1.20 4.12
N GLU A 4 40.60 -2.06 4.06
CA GLU A 4 40.41 -3.51 3.97
C GLU A 4 39.58 -3.95 5.19
N ASP A 5 38.47 -4.67 4.92
CA ASP A 5 37.61 -5.24 5.94
C ASP A 5 38.40 -6.28 6.73
N HIS A 6 38.85 -5.90 7.95
CA HIS A 6 39.49 -6.83 8.86
C HIS A 6 38.43 -7.36 9.84
N PRO A 7 38.33 -8.69 10.08
CA PRO A 7 37.28 -9.29 10.92
C PRO A 7 37.26 -8.77 12.38
N ASP A 8 38.35 -8.18 12.86
CA ASP A 8 38.44 -7.64 14.21
C ASP A 8 38.26 -6.10 14.29
N THR A 9 37.93 -5.44 13.16
CA THR A 9 37.69 -3.99 13.16
C THR A 9 36.41 -3.67 13.93
N PRO A 10 36.45 -2.80 14.96
CA PRO A 10 35.22 -2.39 15.65
C PRO A 10 34.22 -1.76 14.71
N LEU A 11 32.93 -2.12 14.86
CA LEU A 11 31.85 -1.56 14.02
C LEU A 11 31.74 -0.03 14.11
N THR A 12 32.32 0.59 15.15
CA THR A 12 32.39 2.04 15.31
C THR A 12 33.29 2.74 14.31
N ASP A 13 34.22 2.02 13.70
CA ASP A 13 35.21 2.56 12.77
C ASP A 13 34.71 2.61 11.32
N TYR A 14 33.54 1.98 11.05
CA TYR A 14 32.87 2.07 9.75
C TYR A 14 31.94 3.29 9.69
N PRO A 15 31.90 4.00 8.55
CA PRO A 15 30.89 5.03 8.31
C PRO A 15 29.48 4.47 8.48
N ARG A 16 28.59 5.23 9.11
CA ARG A 16 27.23 4.81 9.39
C ARG A 16 26.22 5.70 8.69
N PRO A 17 25.33 5.14 7.84
CA PRO A 17 24.19 5.89 7.36
C PRO A 17 23.20 6.17 8.49
N SER A 18 22.45 7.23 8.36
CA SER A 18 21.18 7.36 9.08
C SER A 18 20.18 6.38 8.49
N VAL A 19 19.45 5.65 9.31
CA VAL A 19 18.43 4.71 8.85
C VAL A 19 17.05 5.32 9.08
N ALA A 20 16.26 5.43 8.00
CA ALA A 20 14.89 5.90 8.01
C ALA A 20 13.92 4.76 7.69
N VAL A 21 12.66 4.99 7.99
CA VAL A 21 11.52 4.21 7.53
C VAL A 21 10.49 5.16 6.95
N ASP A 22 9.86 4.78 5.85
CA ASP A 22 8.75 5.50 5.24
C ASP A 22 7.62 4.51 4.96
N VAL A 23 6.36 4.94 5.12
CA VAL A 23 5.20 4.07 4.97
C VAL A 23 4.26 4.62 3.90
N ALA A 24 4.13 3.91 2.79
CA ALA A 24 3.14 4.19 1.76
C ALA A 24 1.81 3.51 2.10
N VAL A 25 0.88 4.26 2.67
CA VAL A 25 -0.47 3.79 3.01
C VAL A 25 -1.40 4.08 1.86
N LEU A 26 -1.88 3.05 1.18
CA LEU A 26 -2.83 3.16 0.08
C LEU A 26 -4.28 3.03 0.58
N THR A 27 -5.17 3.75 -0.05
CA THR A 27 -6.63 3.69 0.20
C THR A 27 -7.40 3.98 -1.07
N VAL A 28 -8.69 3.62 -1.10
CA VAL A 28 -9.59 3.99 -2.19
C VAL A 28 -10.66 4.95 -1.65
N ARG A 29 -10.74 6.14 -2.24
CA ARG A 29 -11.74 7.15 -1.95
C ARG A 29 -12.41 7.62 -3.24
N ASP A 30 -13.73 7.64 -3.26
CA ASP A 30 -14.52 8.12 -4.41
C ASP A 30 -14.10 7.48 -5.75
N ASN A 31 -13.92 6.16 -5.76
CA ASN A 31 -13.42 5.38 -6.91
C ASN A 31 -12.03 5.82 -7.40
N THR A 32 -11.18 6.36 -6.54
CA THR A 32 -9.81 6.75 -6.87
C THR A 32 -8.84 6.13 -5.88
N LEU A 33 -7.76 5.50 -6.39
CA LEU A 33 -6.66 5.04 -5.56
C LEU A 33 -5.85 6.24 -5.09
N CYS A 34 -5.57 6.30 -3.80
CA CYS A 34 -4.85 7.39 -3.18
C CYS A 34 -3.75 6.87 -2.24
N VAL A 35 -2.74 7.68 -2.02
CA VAL A 35 -1.72 7.47 -0.98
C VAL A 35 -1.85 8.53 0.11
N VAL A 36 -1.71 8.12 1.36
CA VAL A 36 -1.67 9.03 2.52
C VAL A 36 -0.37 9.81 2.51
N VAL A 37 -0.47 11.12 2.68
CA VAL A 37 0.67 12.02 2.78
C VAL A 37 0.57 12.89 4.03
N VAL A 38 1.71 13.43 4.44
CA VAL A 38 1.83 14.35 5.57
C VAL A 38 2.64 15.57 5.15
N PRO A 39 2.43 16.73 5.79
CA PRO A 39 3.25 17.90 5.52
C PRO A 39 4.70 17.67 5.97
N SER A 40 5.64 18.18 5.18
CA SER A 40 7.06 18.23 5.51
C SER A 40 7.66 19.56 5.08
N PRO A 41 8.87 19.94 5.56
CA PRO A 41 9.54 21.15 5.10
C PRO A 41 9.85 21.18 3.58
N ARG A 42 9.84 20.02 2.93
CA ARG A 42 10.08 19.87 1.49
C ARG A 42 8.80 19.61 0.67
N GLY A 43 7.64 19.92 1.23
CA GLY A 43 6.35 19.65 0.61
C GLY A 43 5.63 18.45 1.23
N ARG A 44 4.77 17.78 0.48
CA ARG A 44 4.08 16.56 0.94
C ARG A 44 5.03 15.36 0.91
N ALA A 45 4.96 14.51 1.95
CA ALA A 45 5.82 13.35 2.10
C ALA A 45 4.99 12.13 2.56
N LEU A 46 5.53 10.93 2.41
CA LEU A 46 4.99 9.77 3.12
C LEU A 46 5.22 9.93 4.64
N PRO A 47 4.36 9.36 5.49
CA PRO A 47 4.67 9.22 6.91
C PRO A 47 5.97 8.44 7.10
N GLY A 48 6.99 9.09 7.62
CA GLY A 48 8.31 8.49 7.79
C GLY A 48 9.08 9.11 8.95
N THR A 49 10.11 8.42 9.44
CA THR A 49 10.94 8.87 10.56
C THR A 49 12.29 8.16 10.54
N PHE A 50 13.26 8.69 11.27
CA PHE A 50 14.52 8.00 11.52
C PHE A 50 14.38 6.98 12.63
N LEU A 51 15.15 5.89 12.53
CA LEU A 51 15.24 4.85 13.54
C LEU A 51 15.95 5.38 14.79
N HIS A 52 15.46 5.03 15.97
CA HIS A 52 16.10 5.33 17.23
C HIS A 52 16.96 4.15 17.70
N PRO A 53 17.98 4.38 18.55
CA PRO A 53 18.78 3.31 19.15
C PRO A 53 17.90 2.28 19.86
N GLY A 54 18.07 0.99 19.54
CA GLY A 54 17.31 -0.11 20.13
C GLY A 54 15.90 -0.31 19.54
N GLU A 55 15.45 0.52 18.60
CA GLU A 55 14.14 0.42 17.94
C GLU A 55 14.22 -0.52 16.73
N ARG A 56 13.17 -1.29 16.47
CA ARG A 56 13.03 -2.06 15.22
C ARG A 56 12.44 -1.17 14.13
N LEU A 57 12.69 -1.52 12.87
CA LEU A 57 12.10 -0.80 11.72
C LEU A 57 10.56 -0.75 11.80
N ALA A 58 9.92 -1.84 12.22
CA ALA A 58 8.46 -1.88 12.39
C ALA A 58 7.98 -0.92 13.49
N ASP A 59 8.71 -0.80 14.61
CA ASP A 59 8.33 0.10 15.71
C ASP A 59 8.44 1.57 15.26
N ALA A 60 9.50 1.89 14.50
CA ALA A 60 9.68 3.21 13.90
C ALA A 60 8.57 3.53 12.88
N ALA A 61 8.18 2.57 12.04
CA ALA A 61 7.10 2.73 11.08
C ALA A 61 5.75 2.99 11.78
N GLU A 62 5.43 2.22 12.83
CA GLU A 62 4.21 2.43 13.62
C GLU A 62 4.23 3.81 14.33
N ARG A 63 5.38 4.20 14.88
CA ARG A 63 5.57 5.52 15.49
C ARG A 63 5.37 6.65 14.47
N ALA A 64 5.90 6.51 13.24
CA ALA A 64 5.70 7.49 12.18
C ALA A 64 4.22 7.63 11.81
N LEU A 65 3.51 6.53 11.60
CA LEU A 65 2.09 6.51 11.30
C LEU A 65 1.27 7.17 12.42
N ARG A 66 1.52 6.81 13.67
CA ARG A 66 0.79 7.33 14.83
C ARG A 66 1.01 8.83 15.02
N ILE A 67 2.27 9.30 14.96
CA ILE A 67 2.60 10.69 15.27
C ILE A 67 2.28 11.63 14.10
N LYS A 68 2.55 11.21 12.86
CA LYS A 68 2.44 12.09 11.69
C LYS A 68 1.11 11.99 10.96
N ALA A 69 0.47 10.82 10.96
CA ALA A 69 -0.77 10.57 10.24
C ALA A 69 -1.96 10.23 11.16
N SER A 70 -1.74 10.13 12.49
CA SER A 70 -2.77 9.71 13.46
C SER A 70 -3.38 8.34 13.14
N ILE A 71 -2.59 7.45 12.54
CA ILE A 71 -2.99 6.08 12.17
C ILE A 71 -2.34 5.11 13.15
N SER A 72 -3.11 4.17 13.71
CA SER A 72 -2.63 3.12 14.61
C SER A 72 -3.25 1.76 14.27
N GLY A 73 -2.55 0.68 14.65
CA GLY A 73 -3.04 -0.68 14.46
C GLY A 73 -3.14 -1.14 13.01
N LEU A 74 -2.44 -0.48 12.09
CA LEU A 74 -2.40 -0.83 10.68
C LEU A 74 -1.39 -1.94 10.44
N SER A 75 -1.79 -2.97 9.70
CA SER A 75 -0.84 -3.98 9.21
C SER A 75 -0.06 -3.41 8.02
N PHE A 76 1.24 -3.48 8.08
CA PHE A 76 2.17 -3.07 7.02
C PHE A 76 3.31 -4.09 6.89
N HIS A 77 4.05 -4.04 5.80
CA HIS A 77 5.20 -4.91 5.54
C HIS A 77 6.27 -4.18 4.74
N GLN A 78 7.50 -4.67 4.80
CA GLN A 78 8.62 -4.11 4.05
C GLN A 78 8.43 -4.39 2.55
N ILE A 79 8.63 -3.37 1.70
CA ILE A 79 8.51 -3.48 0.25
C ILE A 79 9.82 -3.23 -0.50
N GLY A 80 10.77 -2.53 0.09
CA GLY A 80 12.08 -2.31 -0.50
C GLY A 80 12.95 -1.34 0.27
N MET A 81 14.27 -1.46 0.06
CA MET A 81 15.27 -0.53 0.56
C MET A 81 15.54 0.54 -0.51
N PHE A 82 15.64 1.78 -0.07
CA PHE A 82 16.01 2.93 -0.89
C PHE A 82 17.36 3.45 -0.40
N ASP A 83 18.39 3.28 -1.21
CA ASP A 83 19.80 3.42 -0.83
C ASP A 83 20.60 4.34 -1.76
N GLU A 84 19.96 5.06 -2.68
CA GLU A 84 20.65 6.01 -3.55
C GLU A 84 21.45 7.02 -2.70
N PRO A 85 22.76 7.20 -2.95
CA PRO A 85 23.64 7.99 -2.08
C PRO A 85 23.18 9.44 -1.87
N ASN A 86 22.52 10.02 -2.86
CA ASN A 86 22.08 11.42 -2.86
C ASN A 86 20.56 11.57 -2.66
N ARG A 87 19.86 10.52 -2.15
CA ARG A 87 18.42 10.57 -1.92
C ARG A 87 17.98 11.62 -0.90
N ASP A 88 18.87 11.99 0.00
CA ASP A 88 18.68 13.04 1.02
C ASP A 88 19.87 13.97 1.01
N ASP A 89 19.64 15.27 0.80
CA ASP A 89 20.68 16.31 0.75
C ASP A 89 21.32 16.63 2.11
N ARG A 90 20.77 16.11 3.18
CA ARG A 90 21.31 16.26 4.55
C ARG A 90 22.46 15.29 4.86
N GLY A 91 22.64 14.24 4.07
CA GLY A 91 23.70 13.26 4.24
C GLY A 91 23.31 11.85 3.79
N TRP A 92 24.15 10.90 4.14
CA TRP A 92 23.95 9.50 3.78
C TRP A 92 22.81 8.87 4.56
N VAL A 93 21.73 8.53 3.87
CA VAL A 93 20.51 7.97 4.44
C VAL A 93 20.09 6.72 3.67
N LEU A 94 19.81 5.65 4.39
CA LEU A 94 19.08 4.48 3.88
C LEU A 94 17.64 4.55 4.39
N SER A 95 16.64 4.24 3.56
CA SER A 95 15.26 4.13 4.02
C SER A 95 14.64 2.80 3.65
N MET A 96 14.05 2.12 4.63
CA MET A 96 13.20 0.97 4.41
C MET A 96 11.76 1.43 4.14
N ALA A 97 11.31 1.28 2.91
CA ALA A 97 9.93 1.53 2.54
C ALA A 97 9.03 0.39 3.00
N HIS A 98 7.89 0.75 3.58
CA HIS A 98 6.82 -0.16 3.98
C HIS A 98 5.56 0.12 3.17
N GLY A 99 4.85 -0.93 2.78
CA GLY A 99 3.55 -0.87 2.11
C GLY A 99 2.42 -1.24 3.06
N ALA A 100 1.32 -0.51 2.94
CA ALA A 100 0.06 -0.79 3.64
C ALA A 100 -1.11 -0.42 2.75
N ALA A 101 -2.27 -1.03 3.01
CA ALA A 101 -3.53 -0.60 2.41
C ALA A 101 -4.65 -0.73 3.45
N VAL A 102 -5.57 0.23 3.46
CA VAL A 102 -6.63 0.32 4.45
C VAL A 102 -7.89 0.95 3.84
N ALA A 103 -9.06 0.48 4.27
CA ALA A 103 -10.34 1.08 3.87
C ALA A 103 -10.41 2.54 4.34
N TYR A 104 -10.89 3.44 3.46
CA TYR A 104 -10.90 4.88 3.72
C TYR A 104 -11.64 5.25 5.01
N GLU A 105 -12.71 4.54 5.33
CA GLU A 105 -13.54 4.75 6.52
C GLU A 105 -12.78 4.49 7.84
N LYS A 106 -11.65 3.78 7.77
CA LYS A 106 -10.76 3.54 8.93
C LYS A 106 -9.69 4.62 9.09
N LEU A 107 -9.54 5.51 8.12
CA LEU A 107 -8.68 6.67 8.23
C LEU A 107 -9.40 7.80 8.96
N GLY A 108 -8.68 8.55 9.78
CA GLY A 108 -9.23 9.75 10.42
C GLY A 108 -9.58 10.84 9.39
N THR A 109 -10.47 11.74 9.76
CA THR A 109 -10.98 12.82 8.89
C THR A 109 -9.92 13.86 8.48
N ALA A 110 -8.78 13.87 9.14
CA ALA A 110 -7.70 14.85 8.94
C ALA A 110 -6.54 14.33 8.07
N VAL A 111 -6.77 13.23 7.31
CA VAL A 111 -5.71 12.63 6.49
C VAL A 111 -5.64 13.34 5.14
N ASP A 112 -4.46 13.85 4.78
CA ASP A 112 -4.19 14.37 3.42
C ASP A 112 -3.88 13.22 2.47
N LEU A 113 -4.43 13.30 1.25
CA LEU A 113 -4.33 12.26 0.23
C LEU A 113 -3.82 12.83 -1.09
N VAL A 114 -2.99 12.05 -1.77
CA VAL A 114 -2.61 12.27 -3.16
C VAL A 114 -3.15 11.15 -4.02
N GLU A 115 -3.81 11.50 -5.12
CA GLU A 115 -4.31 10.53 -6.08
C GLU A 115 -3.15 9.77 -6.75
N ILE A 116 -3.42 8.50 -7.05
CA ILE A 116 -2.55 7.63 -7.87
C ILE A 116 -3.18 7.49 -9.24
N ARG A 117 -2.41 7.75 -10.29
CA ARG A 117 -2.79 7.49 -11.69
C ARG A 117 -1.62 6.84 -12.42
N ASN A 118 -1.90 5.90 -13.29
CA ASN A 118 -0.86 5.13 -14.00
C ASN A 118 0.19 4.53 -13.04
N GLY A 119 -0.24 4.14 -11.83
CA GLY A 119 0.62 3.53 -10.82
C GLY A 119 1.52 4.48 -10.04
N SER A 120 1.39 5.81 -10.21
CA SER A 120 2.23 6.81 -9.54
C SER A 120 1.40 7.96 -8.96
N PRO A 121 1.89 8.66 -7.91
CA PRO A 121 1.26 9.87 -7.41
C PRO A 121 1.12 10.95 -8.49
N THR A 122 -0.02 11.64 -8.50
CA THR A 122 -0.31 12.73 -9.47
C THR A 122 0.38 14.04 -9.16
N SER A 123 1.01 14.15 -7.99
CA SER A 123 1.82 15.30 -7.59
C SER A 123 3.17 14.84 -7.05
N GLU A 124 4.14 15.74 -7.12
CA GLU A 124 5.46 15.50 -6.57
C GLU A 124 5.41 15.40 -5.05
N LEU A 125 6.06 14.40 -4.52
CA LEU A 125 6.31 14.18 -3.10
C LEU A 125 7.78 14.48 -2.80
N ALA A 126 8.06 14.78 -1.53
CA ALA A 126 9.42 15.03 -1.08
C ALA A 126 10.32 13.78 -1.28
N PHE A 127 11.59 14.01 -1.51
CA PHE A 127 12.61 12.97 -1.67
C PHE A 127 12.26 12.02 -2.85
N ASP A 128 12.50 10.74 -2.66
CA ASP A 128 12.15 9.65 -3.57
C ASP A 128 10.79 8.98 -3.26
N HIS A 129 9.92 9.68 -2.51
CA HIS A 129 8.64 9.13 -2.04
C HIS A 129 7.66 8.79 -3.16
N ASN A 130 7.76 9.43 -4.33
CA ASN A 130 6.99 9.01 -5.51
C ASN A 130 7.33 7.57 -5.92
N ALA A 131 8.61 7.21 -5.91
CA ALA A 131 9.05 5.86 -6.23
C ALA A 131 8.62 4.83 -5.18
N MET A 132 8.67 5.20 -3.88
CA MET A 132 8.17 4.33 -2.80
C MET A 132 6.65 4.09 -2.91
N ALA A 133 5.87 5.14 -3.20
CA ALA A 133 4.43 5.02 -3.41
C ALA A 133 4.12 4.15 -4.64
N ALA A 134 4.84 4.34 -5.75
CA ALA A 134 4.69 3.51 -6.94
C ALA A 134 5.02 2.02 -6.66
N LEU A 135 6.08 1.74 -5.91
CA LEU A 135 6.43 0.39 -5.48
C LEU A 135 5.32 -0.24 -4.62
N SER A 136 4.69 0.55 -3.74
CA SER A 136 3.55 0.09 -2.93
C SER A 136 2.32 -0.24 -3.79
N VAL A 137 2.10 0.47 -4.90
CA VAL A 137 1.03 0.13 -5.86
C VAL A 137 1.33 -1.19 -6.57
N VAL A 138 2.59 -1.44 -6.94
CA VAL A 138 3.01 -2.73 -7.53
C VAL A 138 2.74 -3.87 -6.55
N ASP A 139 3.15 -3.74 -5.29
CA ASP A 139 2.89 -4.71 -4.22
C ASP A 139 1.38 -4.96 -4.03
N LEU A 140 0.58 -3.89 -3.95
CA LEU A 140 -0.87 -4.00 -3.83
C LEU A 140 -1.46 -4.82 -4.99
N ARG A 141 -1.08 -4.51 -6.24
CA ARG A 141 -1.55 -5.22 -7.43
C ARG A 141 -1.16 -6.70 -7.41
N GLU A 142 0.05 -7.03 -6.99
CA GLU A 142 0.49 -8.43 -6.86
C GLU A 142 -0.35 -9.21 -5.85
N ARG A 143 -0.63 -8.61 -4.69
CA ARG A 143 -1.47 -9.22 -3.66
C ARG A 143 -2.91 -9.40 -4.13
N TYR A 144 -3.48 -8.42 -4.85
CA TYR A 144 -4.82 -8.48 -5.44
C TYR A 144 -4.90 -9.45 -6.63
N GLY A 145 -3.80 -9.71 -7.31
CA GLY A 145 -3.70 -10.76 -8.34
C GLY A 145 -3.71 -12.17 -7.76
N SER A 146 -3.46 -12.35 -6.47
CA SER A 146 -3.37 -13.66 -5.82
C SER A 146 -4.55 -13.99 -4.89
N LYS A 147 -5.20 -13.00 -4.30
CA LYS A 147 -6.33 -13.16 -3.36
C LYS A 147 -7.38 -12.06 -3.58
N VAL A 148 -8.63 -12.40 -3.28
CA VAL A 148 -9.72 -11.42 -3.33
C VAL A 148 -9.63 -10.46 -2.16
N ASP A 149 -9.44 -9.18 -2.48
CA ASP A 149 -9.41 -8.04 -1.56
C ASP A 149 -8.65 -8.34 -0.24
N PRO A 150 -7.37 -8.70 -0.33
CA PRO A 150 -6.57 -9.11 0.83
C PRO A 150 -6.33 -7.99 1.83
N ALA A 151 -6.50 -6.74 1.44
CA ALA A 151 -6.37 -5.57 2.31
C ALA A 151 -7.69 -5.16 2.99
N HIS A 152 -8.79 -5.87 2.70
CA HIS A 152 -10.13 -5.56 3.24
C HIS A 152 -10.53 -4.10 2.97
N LEU A 153 -10.36 -3.63 1.73
CA LEU A 153 -10.77 -2.30 1.29
C LEU A 153 -12.29 -2.18 1.16
N LEU A 154 -12.98 -3.29 0.94
CA LEU A 154 -14.44 -3.38 1.04
C LEU A 154 -14.89 -3.87 2.42
N GLY A 155 -16.16 -3.68 2.72
CA GLY A 155 -16.79 -4.22 3.93
C GLY A 155 -16.69 -5.75 4.05
N SER A 156 -17.28 -6.33 5.10
CA SER A 156 -17.30 -7.78 5.32
C SER A 156 -18.07 -8.53 4.22
N THR A 157 -19.11 -7.89 3.68
CA THR A 157 -19.90 -8.34 2.55
C THR A 157 -19.92 -7.28 1.46
N PHE A 158 -20.01 -7.69 0.21
CA PHE A 158 -19.99 -6.82 -0.95
C PHE A 158 -20.64 -7.51 -2.16
N THR A 159 -21.06 -6.72 -3.13
CA THR A 159 -21.55 -7.20 -4.43
C THR A 159 -20.40 -7.45 -5.40
N LEU A 160 -20.62 -8.27 -6.44
CA LEU A 160 -19.65 -8.42 -7.53
C LEU A 160 -19.33 -7.11 -8.26
N LEU A 161 -20.29 -6.18 -8.30
CA LEU A 161 -20.08 -4.86 -8.90
C LEU A 161 -19.10 -4.01 -8.09
N GLU A 162 -19.26 -3.96 -6.76
CA GLU A 162 -18.35 -3.24 -5.88
C GLU A 162 -16.95 -3.84 -5.95
N LEU A 163 -16.85 -5.17 -5.92
CA LEU A 163 -15.57 -5.85 -6.03
C LEU A 163 -14.89 -5.54 -7.38
N ARG A 164 -15.63 -5.60 -8.51
CA ARG A 164 -15.08 -5.30 -9.82
C ARG A 164 -14.59 -3.84 -9.90
N ARG A 165 -15.38 -2.89 -9.40
CA ARG A 165 -14.98 -1.47 -9.36
C ARG A 165 -13.72 -1.25 -8.53
N LEU A 166 -13.57 -1.93 -7.39
CA LEU A 166 -12.34 -1.89 -6.60
C LEU A 166 -11.13 -2.35 -7.43
N TYR A 167 -11.26 -3.46 -8.17
CA TYR A 167 -10.20 -3.96 -9.03
C TYR A 167 -9.90 -3.00 -10.19
N GLU A 168 -10.91 -2.42 -10.81
CA GLU A 168 -10.74 -1.41 -11.86
C GLU A 168 -9.95 -0.18 -11.36
N VAL A 169 -10.21 0.25 -10.14
CA VAL A 169 -9.47 1.34 -9.48
C VAL A 169 -8.02 0.96 -9.18
N ILE A 170 -7.78 -0.23 -8.61
CA ILE A 170 -6.43 -0.67 -8.25
C ILE A 170 -5.54 -0.86 -9.50
N TYR A 171 -6.10 -1.43 -10.55
CA TYR A 171 -5.35 -1.72 -11.78
C TYR A 171 -5.42 -0.59 -12.81
N ASP A 172 -6.20 0.46 -12.52
CA ASP A 172 -6.37 1.64 -13.38
C ASP A 172 -6.84 1.27 -14.79
N LYS A 173 -7.85 0.39 -14.89
CA LYS A 173 -8.41 -0.07 -16.16
C LYS A 173 -9.80 -0.66 -16.02
N GLU A 174 -10.57 -0.65 -17.10
CA GLU A 174 -11.86 -1.34 -17.16
C GLU A 174 -11.69 -2.86 -17.26
N ILE A 175 -12.54 -3.59 -16.54
CA ILE A 175 -12.53 -5.06 -16.54
C ILE A 175 -13.91 -5.57 -16.97
N PRO A 176 -14.03 -6.36 -18.05
CA PRO A 176 -15.30 -6.90 -18.51
C PRO A 176 -15.97 -7.77 -17.44
N LYS A 177 -17.25 -7.51 -17.16
CA LYS A 177 -18.04 -8.12 -16.08
C LYS A 177 -17.96 -9.65 -16.05
N ASP A 178 -18.21 -10.30 -17.19
CA ASP A 178 -18.29 -11.76 -17.23
C ASP A 178 -16.90 -12.41 -17.09
N THR A 179 -15.88 -11.75 -17.61
CA THR A 179 -14.50 -12.19 -17.46
C THR A 179 -14.06 -12.07 -16.01
N PHE A 180 -14.33 -10.93 -15.36
CA PHE A 180 -14.04 -10.74 -13.94
C PHE A 180 -14.73 -11.81 -13.07
N ARG A 181 -16.04 -12.00 -13.28
CA ARG A 181 -16.83 -13.00 -12.53
C ARG A 181 -16.21 -14.40 -12.62
N ARG A 182 -15.84 -14.85 -13.82
CA ARG A 182 -15.23 -16.18 -14.00
C ARG A 182 -13.95 -16.37 -13.19
N HIS A 183 -13.14 -15.33 -13.08
CA HIS A 183 -11.85 -15.42 -12.40
C HIS A 183 -11.97 -15.35 -10.87
N VAL A 184 -12.97 -14.64 -10.34
CA VAL A 184 -13.08 -14.44 -8.88
C VAL A 184 -14.08 -15.40 -8.22
N ALA A 185 -14.99 -16.03 -8.99
CA ALA A 185 -16.10 -16.81 -8.42
C ALA A 185 -15.65 -17.91 -7.45
N GLY A 186 -14.57 -18.63 -7.76
CA GLY A 186 -14.03 -19.68 -6.88
C GLY A 186 -13.43 -19.19 -5.57
N ALA A 187 -13.17 -17.91 -5.45
CA ALA A 187 -12.61 -17.28 -4.26
C ALA A 187 -13.65 -16.47 -3.44
N LEU A 188 -14.93 -16.65 -3.76
CA LEU A 188 -16.05 -16.00 -3.10
C LEU A 188 -16.98 -17.03 -2.46
N ILE A 189 -17.61 -16.63 -1.36
CA ILE A 189 -18.67 -17.38 -0.69
C ILE A 189 -19.93 -16.52 -0.75
N GLY A 190 -21.01 -17.03 -1.38
CA GLY A 190 -22.32 -16.38 -1.35
C GLY A 190 -22.87 -16.37 0.08
N THR A 191 -23.47 -15.25 0.49
CA THR A 191 -24.09 -15.16 1.83
C THR A 191 -25.52 -15.66 1.86
N GLY A 192 -26.16 -15.77 0.71
CA GLY A 192 -27.60 -16.01 0.58
C GLY A 192 -28.45 -14.74 0.68
N ASP A 193 -27.85 -13.62 1.04
CA ASP A 193 -28.49 -12.32 1.16
C ASP A 193 -28.35 -11.50 -0.12
N SER A 194 -29.18 -10.47 -0.26
CA SER A 194 -29.11 -9.52 -1.37
C SER A 194 -28.98 -8.10 -0.86
N SER A 195 -28.26 -7.27 -1.59
CA SER A 195 -28.17 -5.83 -1.33
C SER A 195 -29.51 -5.16 -1.53
N THR A 196 -29.90 -4.36 -0.55
CA THR A 196 -31.11 -3.52 -0.60
C THR A 196 -30.81 -2.07 -1.02
N THR A 197 -29.53 -1.73 -1.20
CA THR A 197 -29.08 -0.38 -1.55
C THR A 197 -28.98 -0.22 -3.06
N GLY A 198 -29.81 0.67 -3.63
CA GLY A 198 -29.81 1.05 -5.06
C GLY A 198 -31.16 0.93 -5.73
N ALA A 199 -31.39 1.70 -6.83
CA ALA A 199 -32.62 1.74 -7.62
C ALA A 199 -32.79 0.55 -8.59
N GLY A 200 -32.01 -0.54 -8.42
CA GLY A 200 -31.99 -1.69 -9.33
C GLY A 200 -32.48 -3.00 -8.68
N ARG A 201 -32.42 -4.10 -9.48
CA ARG A 201 -32.67 -5.45 -8.95
C ARG A 201 -31.69 -5.75 -7.81
N PRO A 202 -32.15 -6.32 -6.67
CA PRO A 202 -31.28 -6.74 -5.58
C PRO A 202 -30.11 -7.57 -6.09
N ALA A 203 -28.89 -7.22 -5.68
CA ALA A 203 -27.67 -7.91 -6.07
C ALA A 203 -27.22 -8.86 -4.96
N GLU A 204 -26.83 -10.07 -5.32
CA GLU A 204 -26.30 -11.07 -4.39
C GLU A 204 -25.07 -10.54 -3.64
N LEU A 205 -25.01 -10.79 -2.34
CA LEU A 205 -23.89 -10.44 -1.48
C LEU A 205 -22.93 -11.63 -1.31
N TYR A 206 -21.67 -11.30 -1.36
CA TYR A 206 -20.55 -12.23 -1.21
C TYR A 206 -19.64 -11.81 -0.07
N ARG A 207 -18.90 -12.77 0.44
CA ARG A 207 -17.76 -12.58 1.33
C ARG A 207 -16.51 -13.25 0.76
N ARG A 208 -15.34 -12.82 1.19
CA ARG A 208 -14.05 -13.42 0.83
C ARG A 208 -13.98 -14.86 1.34
N ASN A 209 -13.42 -15.75 0.53
CA ASN A 209 -12.99 -17.05 1.00
C ASN A 209 -11.51 -16.94 1.44
N PRO A 210 -11.19 -17.03 2.74
CA PRO A 210 -9.82 -16.82 3.23
C PRO A 210 -8.84 -17.88 2.72
N ASP A 211 -9.34 -19.08 2.45
CA ASP A 211 -8.52 -20.23 2.03
C ASP A 211 -8.30 -20.29 0.51
N ALA A 212 -9.09 -19.54 -0.26
CA ALA A 212 -9.01 -19.55 -1.70
C ALA A 212 -7.93 -18.59 -2.23
N ARG A 213 -7.30 -19.02 -3.32
CA ARG A 213 -6.44 -18.18 -4.16
C ARG A 213 -7.09 -17.97 -5.51
N LEU A 214 -6.79 -16.83 -6.11
CA LEU A 214 -7.17 -16.57 -7.50
C LEU A 214 -6.29 -17.43 -8.44
N PRO A 215 -6.83 -17.89 -9.58
CA PRO A 215 -6.05 -18.60 -10.57
C PRO A 215 -4.99 -17.66 -11.20
N GLU A 216 -3.87 -18.20 -11.66
CA GLU A 216 -2.80 -17.43 -12.30
C GLU A 216 -3.30 -16.60 -13.49
N SER A 217 -4.31 -17.12 -14.23
CA SER A 217 -4.98 -16.38 -15.31
C SER A 217 -5.67 -15.09 -14.86
N ALA A 218 -6.06 -14.97 -13.59
CA ALA A 218 -6.61 -13.74 -13.03
C ALA A 218 -5.53 -12.66 -12.93
N ALA A 219 -4.34 -13.00 -12.45
CA ALA A 219 -3.21 -12.07 -12.39
C ALA A 219 -2.83 -11.55 -13.78
N ALA A 220 -2.85 -12.42 -14.80
CA ALA A 220 -2.58 -12.02 -16.18
C ALA A 220 -3.68 -11.06 -16.71
N LEU A 221 -4.97 -11.36 -16.44
CA LEU A 221 -6.07 -10.49 -16.82
C LEU A 221 -5.95 -9.09 -16.21
N PHE A 222 -5.54 -9.02 -14.95
CA PHE A 222 -5.48 -7.72 -14.24
C PHE A 222 -4.23 -6.91 -14.65
N LYS A 223 -3.14 -7.56 -15.07
CA LYS A 223 -1.90 -6.88 -15.48
C LYS A 223 -1.87 -6.48 -16.97
N SER A 224 -2.65 -7.13 -17.83
CA SER A 224 -2.77 -6.81 -19.27
C SER A 224 -3.64 -5.58 -19.51
#